data_0cccf4a8fc998187c8b0154e77febae6
#
_entry.id   0cccf4a8fc998187c8b0154e77febae6
#
_cell.length_a   1.000
_cell.length_b   1.000
_cell.length_c   1.000
_cell.angle_alpha   90.00
_cell.angle_beta   90.00
_cell.angle_gamma   90.00
#
_symmetry.space_group_name_H-M   'P 1'
#
loop_
_entity.id
_entity.type
_entity.pdbx_description
1 polymer ?
#
loop_
_entity_poly.entity_id
_entity_poly.type
_entity_poly.pdbx_seq_one_letter_code
_entity_poly.pdbx_strand_id
1 'polypeptide(L)'
;MGTLHYGSPAAEFSIDDRALAHLELVIVAKLRRKEGLAFSITDEATQLRQSIWISPAATVRFEYDAPMPEINRVWLQELAEAANSPGGLRILDEPATSA
;
A
#
# COMPACT_ATOMS: atom_id res chain seq x y z
N MET A 1 10.99 7.08 5.90
CA MET A 1 10.50 6.22 4.79
C MET A 1 10.43 4.79 5.25
N GLY A 2 9.40 4.09 4.86
CA GLY A 2 9.29 2.67 5.11
C GLY A 2 9.60 1.86 3.86
N THR A 3 9.57 0.55 3.98
CA THR A 3 9.83 -0.35 2.86
C THR A 3 8.79 -1.46 2.80
N LEU A 4 8.20 -1.63 1.63
CA LEU A 4 7.35 -2.77 1.32
C LEU A 4 8.23 -3.83 0.64
N HIS A 5 8.30 -5.02 1.25
CA HIS A 5 9.04 -6.16 0.69
C HIS A 5 8.04 -7.15 0.12
N TYR A 6 8.21 -7.54 -1.13
CA TYR A 6 7.27 -8.43 -1.79
C TYR A 6 7.99 -9.57 -2.51
N GLY A 7 7.56 -10.78 -2.25
CA GLY A 7 8.04 -11.96 -2.96
C GLY A 7 9.30 -12.58 -2.39
N SER A 8 9.85 -13.55 -3.13
CA SER A 8 11.09 -14.25 -2.76
C SER A 8 11.85 -14.65 -4.04
N PRO A 9 13.05 -14.07 -4.30
CA PRO A 9 13.70 -13.04 -3.50
C PRO A 9 12.87 -11.74 -3.46
N ALA A 10 12.97 -11.02 -2.37
CA ALA A 10 12.08 -9.88 -2.16
C ALA A 10 12.43 -8.70 -3.07
N ALA A 11 11.41 -8.12 -3.71
CA ALA A 11 11.51 -6.81 -4.31
C ALA A 11 11.18 -5.78 -3.24
N GLU A 12 11.88 -4.65 -3.23
CA GLU A 12 11.71 -3.62 -2.22
C GLU A 12 11.19 -2.33 -2.82
N PHE A 13 10.21 -1.72 -2.16
CA PHE A 13 9.61 -0.47 -2.59
C PHE A 13 9.63 0.52 -1.43
N SER A 14 10.29 1.67 -1.62
CA SER A 14 10.33 2.72 -0.60
C SER A 14 9.05 3.52 -0.63
N ILE A 15 8.40 3.63 0.51
CA ILE A 15 7.10 4.31 0.64
C ILE A 15 7.14 5.12 1.94
N ASP A 16 6.57 6.32 1.92
CA ASP A 16 6.43 7.11 3.14
C ASP A 16 5.76 6.28 4.25
N ASP A 17 6.32 6.35 5.47
CA ASP A 17 5.83 5.53 6.60
C ASP A 17 4.34 5.69 6.84
N ARG A 18 3.84 6.93 6.78
CA ARG A 18 2.43 7.19 7.03
C ARG A 18 1.55 6.56 5.95
N ALA A 19 1.93 6.71 4.69
CA ALA A 19 1.22 6.08 3.58
C ALA A 19 1.29 4.56 3.69
N LEU A 20 2.46 4.02 4.01
CA LEU A 20 2.65 2.58 4.10
C LEU A 20 1.79 1.97 5.20
N ALA A 21 1.64 2.65 6.34
CA ALA A 21 0.80 2.16 7.43
C ALA A 21 -0.67 2.02 6.99
N HIS A 22 -1.15 2.98 6.19
CA HIS A 22 -2.52 2.90 5.66
C HIS A 22 -2.64 1.82 4.60
N LEU A 23 -1.64 1.71 3.71
CA LEU A 23 -1.61 0.66 2.69
C LEU A 23 -1.59 -0.73 3.32
N GLU A 24 -0.84 -0.90 4.41
CA GLU A 24 -0.77 -2.19 5.11
C GLU A 24 -2.16 -2.66 5.52
N LEU A 25 -2.97 -1.77 6.10
CA LEU A 25 -4.30 -2.14 6.55
C LEU A 25 -5.18 -2.61 5.39
N VAL A 26 -5.09 -1.94 4.24
CA VAL A 26 -5.86 -2.30 3.06
C VAL A 26 -5.37 -3.62 2.46
N ILE A 27 -4.06 -3.76 2.30
CA ILE A 27 -3.46 -4.96 1.70
C ILE A 27 -3.74 -6.19 2.57
N VAL A 28 -3.51 -6.08 3.88
CA VAL A 28 -3.74 -7.20 4.80
C VAL A 28 -5.21 -7.61 4.81
N ALA A 29 -6.14 -6.64 4.78
CA ALA A 29 -7.56 -6.95 4.73
C ALA A 29 -7.92 -7.76 3.48
N LYS A 30 -7.34 -7.43 2.33
CA LYS A 30 -7.54 -8.18 1.09
C LYS A 30 -6.97 -9.60 1.21
N LEU A 31 -5.73 -9.72 1.70
CA LEU A 31 -5.06 -11.02 1.78
C LEU A 31 -5.73 -11.94 2.79
N ARG A 32 -6.32 -11.39 3.86
CA ARG A 32 -7.09 -12.19 4.82
C ARG A 32 -8.30 -12.84 4.19
N ARG A 33 -8.88 -12.21 3.17
CA ARG A 33 -10.02 -12.77 2.43
C ARG A 33 -9.55 -13.63 1.26
N LYS A 34 -8.25 -13.88 1.16
CA LYS A 34 -7.63 -14.64 0.07
C LYS A 34 -7.89 -13.99 -1.29
N GLU A 35 -7.97 -12.66 -1.31
CA GLU A 35 -8.13 -11.90 -2.54
C GLU A 35 -6.80 -11.27 -2.92
N GLY A 36 -6.39 -11.46 -4.17
CA GLY A 36 -5.26 -10.74 -4.71
C GLY A 36 -5.67 -9.32 -5.08
N LEU A 37 -4.67 -8.46 -5.31
CA LEU A 37 -4.92 -7.09 -5.76
C LEU A 37 -3.77 -6.58 -6.61
N ALA A 38 -4.09 -5.66 -7.52
CA ALA A 38 -3.07 -4.95 -8.27
C ALA A 38 -2.63 -3.74 -7.44
N PHE A 39 -1.33 -3.48 -7.44
CA PHE A 39 -0.78 -2.32 -6.76
C PHE A 39 0.18 -1.58 -7.70
N SER A 40 -0.02 -0.28 -7.83
CA SER A 40 0.81 0.57 -8.69
C SER A 40 1.58 1.56 -7.83
N ILE A 41 2.86 1.72 -8.12
CA ILE A 41 3.71 2.70 -7.45
C ILE A 41 4.51 3.46 -8.50
N THR A 42 4.66 4.78 -8.29
CA THR A 42 5.43 5.63 -9.19
C THR A 42 6.71 6.07 -8.48
N ASP A 43 7.86 5.87 -9.13
CA ASP A 43 9.13 6.36 -8.64
C ASP A 43 9.18 7.87 -8.87
N GLU A 44 9.34 8.65 -7.80
CA GLU A 44 9.33 10.11 -7.90
C GLU A 44 10.50 10.66 -8.72
N ALA A 45 11.66 10.00 -8.67
CA ALA A 45 12.85 10.48 -9.36
C ALA A 45 12.76 10.28 -10.87
N THR A 46 12.19 9.17 -11.33
CA THR A 46 12.11 8.81 -12.74
C THR A 46 10.75 9.01 -13.35
N GLN A 47 9.71 9.18 -12.53
CA GLN A 47 8.30 9.25 -12.96
C GLN A 47 7.84 7.97 -13.66
N LEU A 48 8.54 6.87 -13.45
CA LEU A 48 8.17 5.58 -14.01
C LEU A 48 7.28 4.82 -13.04
N ARG A 49 6.23 4.22 -13.58
CA ARG A 49 5.28 3.45 -12.79
C ARG A 49 5.62 1.97 -12.84
N GLN A 50 5.52 1.31 -11.71
CA GLN A 50 5.57 -0.14 -11.61
C GLN A 50 4.21 -0.63 -11.14
N SER A 51 3.74 -1.71 -11.74
CA SER A 51 2.51 -2.38 -11.30
C SER A 51 2.85 -3.80 -10.90
N ILE A 52 2.39 -4.22 -9.72
CA ILE A 52 2.59 -5.57 -9.24
C ILE A 52 1.25 -6.19 -8.89
N TRP A 53 1.17 -7.50 -9.02
CA TRP A 53 0.01 -8.26 -8.54
C TRP A 53 0.38 -8.89 -7.21
N ILE A 54 -0.30 -8.48 -6.15
CA ILE A 54 -0.06 -9.02 -4.81
C ILE A 54 -0.97 -10.22 -4.63
N SER A 55 -0.35 -11.41 -4.61
CA SER A 55 -1.06 -12.67 -4.44
C SER A 55 -1.24 -12.98 -2.94
N PRO A 56 -2.39 -13.56 -2.55
CA PRO A 56 -2.56 -13.99 -1.16
C PRO A 56 -1.57 -15.07 -0.72
N ALA A 57 -0.91 -15.75 -1.67
CA ALA A 57 0.10 -16.76 -1.38
C ALA A 57 1.51 -16.18 -1.26
N ALA A 58 1.71 -14.91 -1.59
CA ALA A 58 3.04 -14.30 -1.59
C ALA A 58 3.45 -13.88 -0.18
N THR A 59 4.77 -13.80 0.03
CA THR A 59 5.33 -13.25 1.26
C THR A 59 5.38 -11.73 1.13
N VAL A 60 4.77 -11.03 2.10
CA VAL A 60 4.76 -9.57 2.13
C VAL A 60 5.23 -9.12 3.51
N ARG A 61 6.17 -8.16 3.53
CA ARG A 61 6.68 -7.60 4.77
C ARG A 61 6.65 -6.09 4.72
N PHE A 62 6.18 -5.46 5.79
CA PHE A 62 6.12 -4.01 5.93
C PHE A 62 7.12 -3.59 6.98
N GLU A 63 8.04 -2.71 6.60
CA GLU A 63 9.10 -2.25 7.49
C GLU A 63 9.02 -0.73 7.61
N TYR A 64 9.15 -0.23 8.84
CA TYR A 64 8.95 1.19 9.15
C TYR A 64 10.16 1.77 9.85
N ASP A 65 10.40 3.07 9.64
CA ASP A 65 11.46 3.81 10.31
C ASP A 65 10.94 4.58 11.53
N ALA A 66 9.63 4.64 11.71
CA ALA A 66 8.98 5.39 12.78
C ALA A 66 7.86 4.56 13.42
N PRO A 67 7.43 4.91 14.65
CA PRO A 67 6.31 4.23 15.29
C PRO A 67 5.01 4.38 14.49
N MET A 68 4.05 3.50 14.77
CA MET A 68 2.76 3.50 14.11
C MET A 68 2.10 4.88 14.20
N PRO A 69 1.75 5.50 13.06
CA PRO A 69 1.09 6.80 13.07
C PRO A 69 -0.39 6.66 13.41
N GLU A 70 -1.00 7.80 13.72
CA GLU A 70 -2.44 7.86 13.84
C GLU A 70 -3.08 7.64 12.47
N ILE A 71 -4.18 6.86 12.44
CA ILE A 71 -4.81 6.47 11.18
C ILE A 71 -5.85 7.51 10.75
N ASN A 72 -5.74 7.95 9.50
CA ASN A 72 -6.73 8.80 8.85
C ASN A 72 -7.79 7.91 8.19
N ARG A 73 -8.96 7.83 8.79
CA ARG A 73 -10.01 6.93 8.34
C ARG A 73 -10.56 7.28 6.96
N VAL A 74 -10.57 8.56 6.61
CA VAL A 74 -11.00 9.00 5.29
C VAL A 74 -10.03 8.49 4.23
N TRP A 75 -8.74 8.63 4.49
CA TRP A 75 -7.71 8.12 3.59
C TRP A 75 -7.79 6.60 3.44
N LEU A 76 -7.96 5.91 4.58
CA LEU A 76 -8.07 4.46 4.58
C LEU A 76 -9.25 4.00 3.72
N GLN A 77 -10.39 4.67 3.81
CA GLN A 77 -11.57 4.33 3.00
C GLN A 77 -11.30 4.55 1.51
N GLU A 78 -10.66 5.68 1.16
CA GLU A 78 -10.34 5.97 -0.25
C GLU A 78 -9.38 4.94 -0.83
N LEU A 79 -8.38 4.53 -0.03
CA LEU A 79 -7.44 3.51 -0.47
C LEU A 79 -8.13 2.16 -0.64
N ALA A 80 -9.03 1.80 0.26
CA ALA A 80 -9.80 0.56 0.14
C ALA A 80 -10.67 0.56 -1.11
N GLU A 81 -11.31 1.68 -1.42
CA GLU A 81 -12.10 1.81 -2.64
C GLU A 81 -11.24 1.66 -3.88
N ALA A 82 -10.03 2.26 -3.87
CA ALA A 82 -9.10 2.13 -4.99
C ALA A 82 -8.69 0.66 -5.18
N ALA A 83 -8.44 -0.07 -4.09
CA ALA A 83 -8.06 -1.48 -4.17
C ALA A 83 -9.15 -2.34 -4.80
N ASN A 84 -10.40 -1.93 -4.68
CA ASN A 84 -11.53 -2.64 -5.26
C ASN A 84 -11.92 -2.15 -6.65
N SER A 85 -11.23 -1.12 -7.16
CA SER A 85 -11.51 -0.56 -8.48
C SER A 85 -10.72 -1.31 -9.55
N PRO A 86 -11.13 -1.20 -10.83
CA PRO A 86 -10.39 -1.82 -11.93
C PRO A 86 -8.94 -1.34 -12.05
N GLY A 87 -8.67 -0.11 -11.62
CA GLY A 87 -7.31 0.44 -11.67
C GLY A 87 -6.39 -0.08 -10.58
N GLY A 88 -6.94 -0.74 -9.56
CA GLY A 88 -6.18 -1.29 -8.45
C GLY A 88 -5.75 -0.25 -7.43
N LEU A 89 -5.01 -0.72 -6.42
CA LEU A 89 -4.52 0.13 -5.35
C LEU A 89 -3.34 0.98 -5.82
N ARG A 90 -3.33 2.23 -5.43
CA ARG A 90 -2.21 3.15 -5.66
C ARG A 90 -2.11 4.10 -4.49
N ILE A 91 -0.97 4.77 -4.36
CA ILE A 91 -0.79 5.75 -3.29
C ILE A 91 -1.55 7.01 -3.68
N LEU A 92 -2.59 7.33 -2.92
CA LEU A 92 -3.37 8.54 -3.08
C LEU A 92 -2.87 9.60 -2.12
N ASP A 93 -3.06 10.87 -2.48
CA ASP A 93 -2.74 11.97 -1.55
C ASP A 93 -3.63 11.88 -0.33
N GLU A 94 -3.07 12.20 0.83
CA GLU A 94 -3.83 12.14 2.07
C GLU A 94 -4.90 13.23 2.10
N PRO A 95 -6.20 12.85 2.24
CA PRO A 95 -7.25 13.84 2.35
C PRO A 95 -7.28 14.47 3.75
N ALA A 96 -7.96 15.61 3.86
CA ALA A 96 -8.22 16.20 5.16
C ALA A 96 -9.13 15.27 5.96
N THR A 97 -8.83 15.11 7.26
CA THR A 97 -9.73 14.39 8.15
C THR A 97 -10.91 15.29 8.45
N SER A 98 -12.12 14.73 8.40
CA SER A 98 -13.28 15.46 8.91
C SER A 98 -13.20 15.49 10.43
N ALA A 99 -13.29 16.65 10.96
CA ALA A 99 -13.26 16.86 12.41
C ALA A 99 -14.56 16.40 13.05
#